data_ec81edcae064a037919bea31a3c88960
#
_entry.id   ec81edcae064a037919bea31a3c88960
#
_cell.length_a   1.000
_cell.length_b   1.000
_cell.length_c   1.000
_cell.angle_alpha   90.00
_cell.angle_beta   90.00
_cell.angle_gamma   90.00
#
_symmetry.space_group_name_H-M   'P 1'
#
loop_
_entity.id
_entity.type
_entity.pdbx_description
1 polymer ?
#
loop_
_entity_poly.entity_id
_entity_poly.type
_entity_poly.pdbx_seq_one_letter_code
_entity_poly.pdbx_strand_id
1 'polypeptide(L)'
;MWLKRVLAIPAVKPWFLSENCVFLGQIPRKNGFEGRDAIGVRKPWDGGYADAGGQGKPCVNGQIEDGWQQDTLEDDSALVCKAEHGLFIITGCSHSGICNIVDYAVKVCGESRIVGILGGFHLFDVDNRLEQTIRYLERMGVKTLYPCHCVSLKAKIKMAETLNVSEVGVGMEIMAQDRMC
;
A
#
# COMPACT_ATOMS: atom_id res chain seq x y z
N MET A 1 -21.89 -0.92 29.06
CA MET A 1 -21.93 -1.64 27.78
C MET A 1 -21.91 -0.62 26.64
N TRP A 2 -20.71 -0.30 26.11
CA TRP A 2 -20.49 0.74 25.11
C TRP A 2 -20.06 0.11 23.79
N LEU A 3 -21.01 -0.47 23.06
CA LEU A 3 -20.83 -0.72 21.63
C LEU A 3 -21.40 0.48 20.89
N LYS A 4 -20.60 1.54 20.74
CA LYS A 4 -20.88 2.55 19.72
C LYS A 4 -20.74 1.84 18.37
N ARG A 5 -21.81 1.83 17.57
CA ARG A 5 -21.76 1.42 16.17
C ARG A 5 -20.66 2.24 15.49
N VAL A 6 -19.57 1.59 15.12
CA VAL A 6 -18.56 2.19 14.26
C VAL A 6 -19.17 2.18 12.85
N LEU A 7 -19.57 3.33 12.36
CA LEU A 7 -19.92 3.48 10.95
C LEU A 7 -18.62 3.37 10.14
N ALA A 8 -18.41 2.24 9.48
CA ALA A 8 -17.36 2.11 8.48
C ALA A 8 -17.79 2.92 7.24
N ILE A 9 -17.23 4.10 7.06
CA ILE A 9 -17.42 4.88 5.85
C ILE A 9 -16.25 4.53 4.92
N PRO A 10 -16.49 4.01 3.69
CA PRO A 10 -15.42 3.76 2.75
C PRO A 10 -14.70 5.08 2.43
N ALA A 11 -13.46 5.21 2.85
CA ALA A 11 -12.64 6.38 2.56
C ALA A 11 -12.08 6.27 1.13
N VAL A 12 -12.90 6.58 0.14
CA VAL A 12 -12.49 6.62 -1.28
C VAL A 12 -11.57 7.80 -1.57
N LYS A 13 -11.77 8.92 -0.87
CA LYS A 13 -10.99 10.17 -1.06
C LYS A 13 -9.94 10.32 0.04
N PRO A 14 -8.87 11.10 -0.21
CA PRO A 14 -7.91 11.44 0.83
C PRO A 14 -8.57 12.11 2.03
N TRP A 15 -8.15 11.70 3.21
CA TRP A 15 -8.60 12.25 4.49
C TRP A 15 -7.41 12.75 5.29
N PHE A 16 -7.34 14.07 5.51
CA PHE A 16 -6.31 14.68 6.33
C PHE A 16 -6.61 14.46 7.80
N LEU A 17 -5.77 13.65 8.46
CA LEU A 17 -5.85 13.34 9.89
C LEU A 17 -5.29 14.48 10.73
N SER A 18 -4.32 15.22 10.19
CA SER A 18 -3.71 16.43 10.74
C SER A 18 -3.10 17.27 9.60
N GLU A 19 -2.48 18.39 9.94
CA GLU A 19 -1.74 19.21 8.97
C GLU A 19 -0.58 18.44 8.29
N ASN A 20 -0.04 17.44 8.99
CA ASN A 20 1.13 16.68 8.56
C ASN A 20 0.85 15.21 8.27
N CYS A 21 -0.39 14.75 8.35
CA CYS A 21 -0.70 13.35 8.11
C CYS A 21 -2.00 13.20 7.31
N VAL A 22 -1.95 12.39 6.24
CA VAL A 22 -3.09 12.10 5.38
C VAL A 22 -3.23 10.60 5.16
N PHE A 23 -4.45 10.09 5.25
CA PHE A 23 -4.85 8.78 4.75
C PHE A 23 -5.28 8.95 3.29
N LEU A 24 -4.67 8.20 2.38
CA LEU A 24 -4.85 8.43 0.94
C LEU A 24 -6.21 8.03 0.39
N GLY A 25 -6.93 7.12 1.06
CA GLY A 25 -8.13 6.51 0.50
C GLY A 25 -7.80 5.55 -0.64
N GLN A 26 -8.72 5.37 -1.57
CA GLN A 26 -8.53 4.49 -2.72
C GLN A 26 -7.39 4.96 -3.63
N ILE A 27 -6.45 4.08 -3.93
CA ILE A 27 -5.27 4.38 -4.75
C ILE A 27 -5.58 4.21 -6.24
N PRO A 28 -5.41 5.26 -7.08
CA PRO A 28 -5.56 5.13 -8.52
C PRO A 28 -4.44 4.28 -9.13
N ARG A 29 -4.80 3.19 -9.83
CA ARG A 29 -3.84 2.27 -10.44
C ARG A 29 -3.49 2.73 -11.87
N LYS A 30 -2.36 3.38 -12.03
CA LYS A 30 -1.90 3.96 -13.30
C LYS A 30 -0.70 3.24 -13.89
N ASN A 31 0.17 2.69 -13.04
CA ASN A 31 1.34 1.93 -13.44
C ASN A 31 0.92 0.51 -13.84
N GLY A 32 0.82 0.24 -15.15
CA GLY A 32 0.29 -1.01 -15.67
C GLY A 32 1.11 -2.25 -15.31
N PHE A 33 2.41 -2.10 -14.99
CA PHE A 33 3.28 -3.19 -14.60
C PHE A 33 3.03 -3.69 -13.16
N GLU A 34 2.33 -2.94 -12.32
CA GLU A 34 2.01 -3.34 -10.95
C GLU A 34 0.81 -4.30 -10.87
N GLY A 35 0.13 -4.50 -12.00
CA GLY A 35 -0.96 -5.47 -12.12
C GLY A 35 -2.27 -5.03 -11.45
N ARG A 36 -3.28 -5.88 -11.60
CA ARG A 36 -4.59 -5.77 -10.98
C ARG A 36 -5.11 -7.16 -10.59
N ASP A 37 -4.22 -8.03 -10.18
CA ASP A 37 -4.57 -9.40 -9.87
C ASP A 37 -5.53 -9.43 -8.69
N ALA A 38 -6.63 -10.16 -8.87
CA ALA A 38 -7.55 -10.43 -7.78
C ALA A 38 -6.91 -11.42 -6.80
N ILE A 39 -6.98 -11.13 -5.51
CA ILE A 39 -6.52 -12.07 -4.47
C ILE A 39 -7.63 -13.01 -3.99
N GLY A 40 -8.85 -12.79 -4.45
CA GLY A 40 -10.01 -13.57 -4.06
C GLY A 40 -11.27 -13.10 -4.77
N VAL A 41 -12.40 -13.39 -4.15
CA VAL A 41 -13.73 -12.95 -4.59
C VAL A 41 -14.47 -12.35 -3.41
N ARG A 42 -15.28 -11.34 -3.66
CA ARG A 42 -16.10 -10.65 -2.66
C ARG A 42 -17.52 -10.44 -3.15
N LYS A 43 -18.46 -10.29 -2.24
CA LYS A 43 -19.77 -9.72 -2.57
C LYS A 43 -19.65 -8.21 -2.77
N PRO A 44 -20.39 -7.62 -3.73
CA PRO A 44 -20.51 -6.17 -3.80
C PRO A 44 -20.99 -5.61 -2.46
N TRP A 45 -20.43 -4.50 -2.06
CA TRP A 45 -20.87 -3.85 -0.83
C TRP A 45 -22.25 -3.19 -1.06
N ASP A 46 -23.24 -3.59 -0.28
CA ASP A 46 -24.62 -3.12 -0.35
C ASP A 46 -24.93 -1.97 0.63
N GLY A 47 -23.90 -1.46 1.32
CA GLY A 47 -24.05 -0.41 2.34
C GLY A 47 -24.35 -0.93 3.74
N GLY A 48 -24.56 -2.24 3.90
CA GLY A 48 -24.70 -2.93 5.18
C GLY A 48 -23.36 -3.41 5.75
N TYR A 49 -23.34 -3.81 7.01
CA TYR A 49 -22.22 -4.59 7.54
C TYR A 49 -22.23 -5.96 6.85
N ALA A 50 -21.15 -6.29 6.16
CA ALA A 50 -20.98 -7.64 5.65
C ALA A 50 -21.02 -8.59 6.85
N ASP A 51 -22.05 -9.45 6.90
CA ASP A 51 -22.03 -10.57 7.81
C ASP A 51 -20.85 -11.46 7.44
N ALA A 52 -19.85 -11.53 8.31
CA ALA A 52 -18.65 -12.33 8.13
C ALA A 52 -18.95 -13.86 8.08
N GLY A 53 -20.24 -14.23 8.02
CA GLY A 53 -20.76 -15.58 8.07
C GLY A 53 -21.49 -16.07 6.81
N GLY A 54 -21.38 -15.40 5.69
CA GLY A 54 -21.99 -15.84 4.43
C GLY A 54 -21.44 -17.20 3.98
N GLN A 55 -22.18 -18.30 4.22
CA GLN A 55 -21.84 -19.70 3.91
C GLN A 55 -22.01 -20.05 2.41
N GLY A 56 -21.77 -19.15 1.48
CA GLY A 56 -21.72 -19.46 0.06
C GLY A 56 -20.30 -19.85 -0.35
N LYS A 57 -20.15 -20.89 -1.19
CA LYS A 57 -18.86 -21.16 -1.85
C LYS A 57 -18.71 -20.15 -2.99
N PRO A 58 -17.79 -19.16 -2.88
CA PRO A 58 -17.70 -18.07 -3.85
C PRO A 58 -17.20 -18.51 -5.24
N CYS A 59 -16.74 -19.75 -5.35
CA CYS A 59 -16.30 -20.36 -6.61
C CYS A 59 -16.72 -21.82 -6.68
N VAL A 60 -17.38 -22.21 -7.74
CA VAL A 60 -17.71 -23.62 -8.08
C VAL A 60 -17.10 -23.89 -9.45
N ASN A 61 -16.28 -24.97 -9.53
CA ASN A 61 -15.61 -25.38 -10.78
C ASN A 61 -14.83 -24.28 -11.50
N GLY A 62 -14.22 -23.33 -10.74
CA GLY A 62 -13.44 -22.22 -11.31
C GLY A 62 -14.28 -21.04 -11.83
N GLN A 63 -15.61 -21.10 -11.69
CA GLN A 63 -16.51 -20.00 -12.04
C GLN A 63 -16.96 -19.27 -10.79
N ILE A 64 -16.99 -17.92 -10.88
CA ILE A 64 -17.49 -17.07 -9.81
C ILE A 64 -19.03 -17.15 -9.82
N GLU A 65 -19.63 -17.47 -8.67
CA GLU A 65 -21.09 -17.56 -8.53
C GLU A 65 -21.76 -16.17 -8.71
N ASP A 66 -23.02 -16.19 -9.13
CA ASP A 66 -23.84 -14.99 -9.25
C ASP A 66 -23.87 -14.18 -7.95
N GLY A 67 -23.65 -12.87 -8.07
CA GLY A 67 -23.59 -11.96 -6.93
C GLY A 67 -22.21 -11.86 -6.26
N TRP A 68 -21.19 -12.58 -6.76
CA TRP A 68 -19.80 -12.41 -6.37
C TRP A 68 -18.99 -11.72 -7.48
N GLN A 69 -17.92 -11.05 -7.12
CA GLN A 69 -16.99 -10.41 -8.06
C GLN A 69 -15.55 -10.62 -7.61
N GLN A 70 -14.63 -10.50 -8.54
CA GLN A 70 -13.20 -10.52 -8.21
C GLN A 70 -12.86 -9.42 -7.21
N ASP A 71 -12.06 -9.77 -6.19
CA ASP A 71 -11.56 -8.81 -5.22
C ASP A 71 -10.16 -8.36 -5.61
N THR A 72 -10.08 -7.18 -6.20
CA THR A 72 -8.84 -6.53 -6.58
C THR A 72 -8.28 -5.63 -5.48
N LEU A 73 -8.85 -5.67 -4.25
CA LEU A 73 -8.44 -4.85 -3.11
C LEU A 73 -8.42 -3.35 -3.44
N GLU A 74 -9.57 -2.83 -3.85
CA GLU A 74 -9.70 -1.40 -4.15
C GLU A 74 -9.63 -0.52 -2.90
N ASP A 75 -9.78 -1.11 -1.72
CA ASP A 75 -9.64 -0.50 -0.41
C ASP A 75 -8.19 -0.44 0.11
N ASP A 76 -7.21 -0.96 -0.65
CA ASP A 76 -5.79 -0.78 -0.35
C ASP A 76 -5.43 0.71 -0.30
N SER A 77 -4.68 1.10 0.71
CA SER A 77 -4.37 2.50 0.97
C SER A 77 -3.04 2.67 1.71
N ALA A 78 -2.68 3.92 1.98
CA ALA A 78 -1.51 4.27 2.76
C ALA A 78 -1.73 5.52 3.60
N LEU A 79 -0.92 5.65 4.65
CA LEU A 79 -0.72 6.90 5.39
C LEU A 79 0.49 7.63 4.83
N VAL A 80 0.40 8.94 4.73
CA VAL A 80 1.53 9.78 4.34
C VAL A 80 1.72 10.85 5.39
N CYS A 81 2.93 10.90 5.94
CA CYS A 81 3.35 11.93 6.90
C CYS A 81 4.29 12.91 6.22
N LYS A 82 4.03 14.21 6.34
CA LYS A 82 4.95 15.26 5.90
C LYS A 82 6.03 15.44 6.95
N ALA A 83 7.27 15.25 6.54
CA ALA A 83 8.46 15.55 7.31
C ALA A 83 9.13 16.82 6.75
N GLU A 84 10.13 17.36 7.43
CA GLU A 84 10.83 18.59 7.01
C GLU A 84 11.45 18.46 5.61
N HIS A 85 11.95 17.28 5.27
CA HIS A 85 12.68 17.02 4.03
C HIS A 85 11.91 16.22 2.98
N GLY A 86 10.61 15.99 3.17
CA GLY A 86 9.76 15.28 2.22
C GLY A 86 8.69 14.42 2.87
N LEU A 87 8.19 13.45 2.12
CA LEU A 87 7.13 12.55 2.54
C LEU A 87 7.69 11.26 3.14
N PHE A 88 7.10 10.80 4.24
CA PHE A 88 7.26 9.44 4.75
C PHE A 88 5.95 8.69 4.52
N ILE A 89 6.03 7.58 3.77
CA ILE A 89 4.86 6.79 3.37
C ILE A 89 4.81 5.51 4.20
N ILE A 90 3.65 5.21 4.77
CA ILE A 90 3.39 3.98 5.52
C ILE A 90 2.25 3.24 4.84
N THR A 91 2.54 2.04 4.36
CA THR A 91 1.57 1.22 3.63
C THR A 91 1.33 -0.12 4.31
N GLY A 92 0.20 -0.76 3.96
CA GLY A 92 -0.05 -2.16 4.28
C GLY A 92 0.73 -3.10 3.35
N CYS A 93 0.02 -3.85 2.51
CA CYS A 93 0.63 -4.77 1.55
C CYS A 93 0.93 -4.15 0.18
N SER A 94 0.41 -2.98 -0.12
CA SER A 94 0.52 -2.31 -1.43
C SER A 94 -0.04 -3.14 -2.60
N HIS A 95 -1.23 -3.70 -2.43
CA HIS A 95 -1.91 -4.44 -3.50
C HIS A 95 -2.30 -3.55 -4.69
N SER A 96 -2.46 -2.26 -4.47
CA SER A 96 -2.62 -1.26 -5.53
C SER A 96 -1.33 -0.94 -6.27
N GLY A 97 -0.19 -1.43 -5.78
CA GLY A 97 1.14 -1.16 -6.28
C GLY A 97 1.84 -0.03 -5.54
N ILE A 98 3.09 -0.27 -5.12
CA ILE A 98 3.86 0.73 -4.36
C ILE A 98 4.15 1.99 -5.18
N CYS A 99 4.37 1.87 -6.49
CA CYS A 99 4.59 3.01 -7.37
C CYS A 99 3.32 3.84 -7.55
N ASN A 100 2.15 3.19 -7.63
CA ASN A 100 0.85 3.88 -7.65
C ASN A 100 0.60 4.64 -6.34
N ILE A 101 0.97 4.06 -5.19
CA ILE A 101 0.87 4.72 -3.88
C ILE A 101 1.77 5.96 -3.84
N VAL A 102 3.03 5.85 -4.29
CA VAL A 102 3.97 6.98 -4.34
C VAL A 102 3.46 8.09 -5.26
N ASP A 103 3.03 7.77 -6.48
CA ASP A 103 2.46 8.77 -7.40
C ASP A 103 1.28 9.51 -6.78
N TYR A 104 0.41 8.76 -6.09
CA TYR A 104 -0.76 9.37 -5.48
C TYR A 104 -0.43 10.20 -4.25
N ALA A 105 0.53 9.75 -3.42
CA ALA A 105 1.05 10.51 -2.28
C ALA A 105 1.62 11.85 -2.73
N VAL A 106 2.48 11.85 -3.75
CA VAL A 106 3.05 13.06 -4.35
C VAL A 106 1.95 14.01 -4.84
N LYS A 107 0.96 13.47 -5.56
CA LYS A 107 -0.16 14.28 -6.08
C LYS A 107 -1.00 14.91 -4.96
N VAL A 108 -1.33 14.13 -3.92
CA VAL A 108 -2.21 14.59 -2.82
C VAL A 108 -1.49 15.60 -1.93
N CYS A 109 -0.21 15.35 -1.64
CA CYS A 109 0.58 16.20 -0.73
C CYS A 109 1.24 17.39 -1.41
N GLY A 110 1.37 17.40 -2.76
CA GLY A 110 2.08 18.43 -3.50
C GLY A 110 3.58 18.47 -3.22
N GLU A 111 4.17 17.37 -2.75
CA GLU A 111 5.59 17.23 -2.42
C GLU A 111 6.14 15.97 -3.12
N SER A 112 7.26 16.12 -3.82
CA SER A 112 7.85 15.02 -4.61
C SER A 112 9.03 14.32 -3.93
N ARG A 113 9.61 14.92 -2.90
CA ARG A 113 10.72 14.31 -2.15
C ARG A 113 10.17 13.21 -1.24
N ILE A 114 10.72 12.01 -1.32
CA ILE A 114 10.32 10.86 -0.51
C ILE A 114 11.50 10.49 0.41
N VAL A 115 11.34 10.73 1.70
CA VAL A 115 12.38 10.42 2.70
C VAL A 115 12.36 8.96 3.15
N GLY A 116 11.21 8.30 3.06
CA GLY A 116 11.13 6.88 3.40
C GLY A 116 9.80 6.25 3.02
N ILE A 117 9.83 4.93 2.82
CA ILE A 117 8.64 4.11 2.60
C ILE A 117 8.72 2.89 3.50
N LEU A 118 7.74 2.72 4.38
CA LEU A 118 7.61 1.58 5.30
C LEU A 118 6.39 0.76 4.93
N GLY A 119 6.54 -0.55 4.80
CA GLY A 119 5.42 -1.49 4.65
C GLY A 119 5.71 -2.66 3.75
N GLY A 120 4.67 -3.38 3.35
CA GLY A 120 4.73 -4.44 2.37
C GLY A 120 4.62 -3.89 0.95
N PHE A 121 5.36 -4.46 0.00
CA PHE A 121 5.33 -4.03 -1.40
C PHE A 121 4.76 -5.09 -2.33
N HIS A 122 4.27 -6.20 -1.75
CA HIS A 122 3.72 -7.35 -2.48
C HIS A 122 4.64 -7.87 -3.59
N LEU A 123 5.95 -7.96 -3.29
CA LEU A 123 7.00 -8.37 -4.22
C LEU A 123 7.67 -9.65 -3.71
N PHE A 124 7.41 -10.76 -4.40
CA PHE A 124 7.88 -12.08 -3.98
C PHE A 124 8.98 -12.64 -4.87
N ASP A 125 8.99 -12.28 -6.14
CA ASP A 125 9.90 -12.83 -7.14
C ASP A 125 10.85 -11.78 -7.72
N VAL A 126 11.99 -12.22 -8.25
CA VAL A 126 12.90 -11.38 -9.02
C VAL A 126 12.46 -11.46 -10.48
N ASP A 127 11.49 -10.61 -10.81
CA ASP A 127 10.80 -10.57 -12.08
C ASP A 127 10.79 -9.15 -12.68
N ASN A 128 10.15 -8.99 -13.82
CA ASN A 128 10.03 -7.71 -14.50
C ASN A 128 9.29 -6.65 -13.65
N ARG A 129 8.33 -7.07 -12.80
CA ARG A 129 7.60 -6.16 -11.90
C ARG A 129 8.56 -5.57 -10.87
N LEU A 130 9.36 -6.41 -10.22
CA LEU A 130 10.38 -5.96 -9.27
C LEU A 130 11.39 -5.02 -9.93
N GLU A 131 11.91 -5.36 -11.12
CA GLU A 131 12.88 -4.51 -11.83
C GLU A 131 12.30 -3.14 -12.19
N GLN A 132 11.06 -3.09 -12.67
CA GLN A 132 10.40 -1.82 -12.97
C GLN A 132 10.14 -1.00 -11.71
N THR A 133 9.77 -1.64 -10.60
CA THR A 133 9.60 -1.00 -9.30
C THR A 133 10.91 -0.39 -8.81
N ILE A 134 12.04 -1.12 -8.88
CA ILE A 134 13.36 -0.60 -8.51
C ILE A 134 13.70 0.64 -9.32
N ARG A 135 13.62 0.56 -10.66
CA ARG A 135 13.91 1.70 -11.56
C ARG A 135 13.01 2.91 -11.27
N TYR A 136 11.76 2.66 -10.91
CA TYR A 136 10.83 3.72 -10.55
C TYR A 136 11.27 4.41 -9.25
N LEU A 137 11.55 3.65 -8.19
CA LEU A 137 11.97 4.19 -6.88
C LEU A 137 13.32 4.92 -6.95
N GLU A 138 14.26 4.42 -7.75
CA GLU A 138 15.53 5.11 -8.05
C GLU A 138 15.28 6.48 -8.71
N ARG A 139 14.46 6.50 -9.76
CA ARG A 139 14.11 7.74 -10.48
C ARG A 139 13.40 8.75 -9.58
N MET A 140 12.56 8.29 -8.65
CA MET A 140 11.90 9.14 -7.66
C MET A 140 12.85 9.62 -6.55
N GLY A 141 14.05 9.08 -6.48
CA GLY A 141 15.07 9.46 -5.49
C GLY A 141 14.65 9.14 -4.05
N VAL A 142 13.94 8.01 -3.87
CA VAL A 142 13.52 7.56 -2.53
C VAL A 142 14.74 7.34 -1.65
N LYS A 143 14.78 7.97 -0.47
CA LYS A 143 15.99 7.95 0.38
C LYS A 143 16.17 6.61 1.08
N THR A 144 15.12 6.04 1.68
CA THR A 144 15.22 4.78 2.41
C THR A 144 13.95 3.94 2.25
N LEU A 145 14.12 2.65 2.07
CA LEU A 145 13.06 1.67 2.04
C LEU A 145 13.11 0.80 3.29
N TYR A 146 11.94 0.55 3.87
CA TYR A 146 11.71 -0.32 5.02
C TYR A 146 10.73 -1.44 4.64
N PRO A 147 11.14 -2.39 3.75
CA PRO A 147 10.23 -3.41 3.25
C PRO A 147 9.93 -4.47 4.31
N CYS A 148 8.64 -4.68 4.58
CA CYS A 148 8.16 -5.59 5.63
C CYS A 148 7.59 -6.91 5.05
N HIS A 149 6.53 -7.40 5.69
CA HIS A 149 5.88 -8.70 5.65
C HIS A 149 5.69 -9.37 4.27
N CYS A 150 5.20 -8.69 3.24
CA CYS A 150 4.96 -9.28 1.92
C CYS A 150 6.04 -8.89 0.89
N VAL A 151 7.29 -8.88 1.33
CA VAL A 151 8.47 -8.72 0.46
C VAL A 151 9.44 -9.86 0.74
N SER A 152 9.71 -10.68 -0.25
CA SER A 152 10.62 -11.83 -0.07
C SER A 152 12.06 -11.40 0.17
N LEU A 153 12.85 -12.26 0.81
CA LEU A 153 14.27 -11.99 1.03
C LEU A 153 15.01 -11.74 -0.31
N LYS A 154 14.73 -12.54 -1.34
CA LYS A 154 15.35 -12.37 -2.67
C LYS A 154 15.00 -11.03 -3.31
N ALA A 155 13.78 -10.54 -3.11
CA ALA A 155 13.38 -9.21 -3.58
C ALA A 155 14.08 -8.10 -2.80
N LYS A 156 14.20 -8.21 -1.46
CA LYS A 156 14.95 -7.26 -0.63
C LYS A 156 16.44 -7.20 -1.03
N ILE A 157 17.07 -8.35 -1.25
CA ILE A 157 18.45 -8.42 -1.72
C ILE A 157 18.60 -7.70 -3.07
N LYS A 158 17.68 -7.96 -4.02
CA LYS A 158 17.72 -7.33 -5.33
C LYS A 158 17.52 -5.81 -5.25
N MET A 159 16.61 -5.34 -4.41
CA MET A 159 16.44 -3.90 -4.15
C MET A 159 17.70 -3.26 -3.55
N ALA A 160 18.34 -3.95 -2.61
CA ALA A 160 19.53 -3.45 -1.92
C ALA A 160 20.78 -3.31 -2.82
N GLU A 161 20.76 -3.83 -4.04
CA GLU A 161 21.86 -3.62 -5.02
C GLU A 161 21.98 -2.14 -5.41
N THR A 162 20.89 -1.39 -5.41
CA THR A 162 20.84 -0.01 -5.91
C THR A 162 20.09 0.97 -5.00
N LEU A 163 19.22 0.48 -4.13
CA LEU A 163 18.40 1.26 -3.22
C LEU A 163 18.88 1.09 -1.78
N ASN A 164 18.68 2.13 -0.95
CA ASN A 164 18.95 2.00 0.48
C ASN A 164 17.79 1.25 1.16
N VAL A 165 18.02 -0.01 1.51
CA VAL A 165 17.08 -0.90 2.16
C VAL A 165 17.50 -1.13 3.61
N SER A 166 16.60 -0.84 4.54
CA SER A 166 16.80 -1.06 5.98
C SER A 166 15.97 -2.23 6.49
N GLU A 167 16.50 -2.94 7.47
CA GLU A 167 15.74 -3.97 8.19
C GLU A 167 14.63 -3.35 9.03
N VAL A 168 13.56 -4.12 9.25
CA VAL A 168 12.42 -3.74 10.08
C VAL A 168 12.23 -4.79 11.17
N GLY A 169 12.11 -4.33 12.40
CA GLY A 169 11.89 -5.19 13.56
C GLY A 169 10.95 -4.59 14.59
N VAL A 170 10.43 -5.45 15.47
CA VAL A 170 9.57 -5.02 16.59
C VAL A 170 10.36 -4.09 17.52
N GLY A 171 9.74 -2.97 17.91
CA GLY A 171 10.37 -1.95 18.76
C GLY A 171 11.29 -0.98 18.00
N MET A 172 11.37 -1.08 16.67
CA MET A 172 12.12 -0.12 15.87
C MET A 172 11.44 1.24 15.91
N GLU A 173 12.24 2.28 16.14
CA GLU A 173 11.82 3.68 16.02
C GLU A 173 12.45 4.28 14.77
N ILE A 174 11.63 4.87 13.92
CA ILE A 174 12.07 5.57 12.71
C ILE A 174 11.83 7.06 12.92
N MET A 175 12.92 7.82 12.99
CA MET A 175 12.85 9.27 13.04
C MET A 175 12.83 9.79 11.60
N ALA A 176 11.69 10.35 11.18
CA ALA A 176 11.53 10.99 9.86
C ALA A 176 12.28 12.34 9.77
N GLN A 177 13.18 12.61 10.69
CA GLN A 177 14.06 13.75 10.69
C GLN A 177 15.46 13.32 10.24
N ASP A 178 16.01 13.97 9.24
CA ASP A 178 17.44 13.84 8.96
C ASP A 178 18.22 14.31 10.20
N ARG A 179 18.96 13.39 10.81
CA ARG A 179 20.03 13.84 11.72
C ARG A 179 21.02 14.58 10.82
N MET A 180 21.10 15.89 11.00
CA MET A 180 22.25 16.62 10.49
C MET A 180 23.49 15.99 11.14
N CYS A 181 24.31 15.33 10.35
CA CYS A 181 25.70 15.06 10.69
C CYS A 181 26.51 16.33 10.53
#